data_0a01c04170f0fc4d5e35547b1a33c759
#
_entry.id   0a01c04170f0fc4d5e35547b1a33c759
#
_cell.length_a   1.000
_cell.length_b   1.000
_cell.length_c   1.000
_cell.angle_alpha   90.00
_cell.angle_beta   90.00
_cell.angle_gamma   90.00
#
_symmetry.space_group_name_H-M   'P 1'
#
loop_
_entity.id
_entity.type
_entity.pdbx_description
1 polymer ?
#
loop_
_entity_poly.entity_id
_entity_poly.type
_entity_poly.pdbx_seq_one_letter_code
_entity_poly.pdbx_strand_id
1 'polypeptide(L)'
;MIIPDHIPKYNQSVNYSVNLDCTHNDAWSIISTKSHLELFHPFCEKNPVKKWPGKGAIDELQYLNGWLFERNFLNWYEDEGYDLLIGRKYGRQSYVSWRIAPTKYPTRSRISITIYPFIFNTGSKFIQKIPFSLFVKPQLDSYLRSVLGGLQWYVINQTTIPRNHFGIHKWFSLKKGKK
;
A
#
# COMPACT_ATOMS: atom_id res chain seq x y z
N MET A 1 -8.53 -15.59 -1.07
CA MET A 1 -9.10 -14.24 -1.07
C MET A 1 -10.00 -14.10 -2.29
N ILE A 2 -11.28 -13.78 -2.10
CA ILE A 2 -12.28 -13.61 -3.16
C ILE A 2 -12.29 -12.11 -3.51
N ILE A 3 -11.78 -11.77 -4.71
CA ILE A 3 -11.93 -10.42 -5.26
C ILE A 3 -13.39 -10.26 -5.67
N PRO A 4 -14.09 -9.18 -5.24
CA PRO A 4 -15.49 -8.98 -5.62
C PRO A 4 -15.70 -8.97 -7.13
N ASP A 5 -16.80 -9.54 -7.61
CA ASP A 5 -17.06 -9.76 -9.05
C ASP A 5 -17.10 -8.48 -9.91
N HIS A 6 -17.41 -7.33 -9.31
CA HIS A 6 -17.43 -6.04 -9.99
C HIS A 6 -16.04 -5.41 -10.19
N ILE A 7 -15.00 -6.03 -9.61
CA ILE A 7 -13.61 -5.58 -9.78
C ILE A 7 -13.00 -6.32 -10.98
N PRO A 8 -12.26 -5.63 -11.86
CA PRO A 8 -11.60 -6.29 -12.98
C PRO A 8 -10.77 -7.48 -12.53
N LYS A 9 -10.89 -8.61 -13.22
CA LYS A 9 -10.09 -9.80 -12.95
C LYS A 9 -8.63 -9.50 -13.26
N TYR A 10 -7.82 -9.38 -12.22
CA TYR A 10 -6.38 -9.21 -12.32
C TYR A 10 -5.71 -10.58 -12.40
N ASN A 11 -4.78 -10.73 -13.35
CA ASN A 11 -4.09 -11.99 -13.59
C ASN A 11 -2.89 -12.23 -12.67
N GLN A 12 -2.30 -11.14 -12.16
CA GLN A 12 -1.03 -11.16 -11.45
C GLN A 12 -1.08 -10.20 -10.26
N SER A 13 -0.30 -10.51 -9.24
CA SER A 13 -0.14 -9.68 -8.04
C SER A 13 1.31 -9.60 -7.62
N VAL A 14 1.59 -8.60 -6.80
CA VAL A 14 2.85 -8.44 -6.08
C VAL A 14 2.53 -8.40 -4.60
N ASN A 15 3.18 -9.24 -3.82
CA ASN A 15 3.01 -9.33 -2.38
C ASN A 15 4.34 -9.10 -1.69
N TYR A 16 4.30 -8.38 -0.57
CA TYR A 16 5.42 -8.27 0.35
C TYR A 16 4.93 -8.34 1.79
N SER A 17 5.71 -8.92 2.67
CA SER A 17 5.37 -9.02 4.09
C SER A 17 6.60 -8.83 4.97
N VAL A 18 6.38 -8.26 6.16
CA VAL A 18 7.41 -8.08 7.18
C VAL A 18 6.86 -8.45 8.55
N ASN A 19 7.76 -8.79 9.47
CA ASN A 19 7.42 -8.85 10.88
C ASN A 19 7.62 -7.47 11.50
N LEU A 20 6.73 -7.09 12.41
CA LEU A 20 6.78 -5.87 13.19
C LEU A 20 7.10 -6.20 14.64
N ASP A 21 7.95 -5.42 15.27
CA ASP A 21 8.28 -5.53 16.71
C ASP A 21 7.25 -4.75 17.55
N CYS A 22 5.97 -5.04 17.31
CA CYS A 22 4.82 -4.55 18.08
C CYS A 22 3.73 -5.60 18.09
N THR A 23 2.79 -5.47 19.03
CA THR A 23 1.65 -6.38 19.13
C THR A 23 0.74 -6.28 17.89
N HIS A 24 -0.13 -7.26 17.72
CA HIS A 24 -1.15 -7.25 16.67
C HIS A 24 -2.06 -6.01 16.76
N ASN A 25 -2.51 -5.68 17.98
CA ASN A 25 -3.38 -4.52 18.23
C ASN A 25 -2.68 -3.20 17.96
N ASP A 26 -1.38 -3.06 18.31
CA ASP A 26 -0.60 -1.86 17.98
C ASP A 26 -0.46 -1.70 16.46
N ALA A 27 -0.16 -2.79 15.75
CA ALA A 27 -0.07 -2.75 14.29
C ALA A 27 -1.39 -2.32 13.65
N TRP A 28 -2.52 -2.84 14.14
CA TRP A 28 -3.86 -2.43 13.70
C TRP A 28 -4.13 -0.95 14.01
N SER A 29 -3.87 -0.52 15.23
CA SER A 29 -4.04 0.88 15.65
C SER A 29 -3.29 1.85 14.74
N ILE A 30 -2.07 1.49 14.30
CA ILE A 30 -1.29 2.32 13.37
C ILE A 30 -1.99 2.42 12.01
N ILE A 31 -2.33 1.29 11.37
CA ILE A 31 -2.85 1.30 9.99
C ILE A 31 -4.31 1.69 9.90
N SER A 32 -5.07 1.64 11.01
CA SER A 32 -6.46 2.09 11.09
C SER A 32 -6.62 3.56 11.50
N THR A 33 -5.53 4.26 11.81
CA THR A 33 -5.54 5.68 12.14
C THR A 33 -5.74 6.55 10.89
N LYS A 34 -6.42 7.70 11.03
CA LYS A 34 -6.54 8.73 9.98
C LYS A 34 -5.16 9.17 9.52
N SER A 35 -4.99 9.38 8.20
CA SER A 35 -3.75 9.89 7.60
C SER A 35 -2.50 9.06 7.95
N HIS A 36 -2.69 7.77 8.28
CA HIS A 36 -1.62 6.88 8.72
C HIS A 36 -0.43 6.80 7.75
N LEU A 37 -0.64 7.01 6.46
CA LEU A 37 0.45 6.98 5.49
C LEU A 37 1.45 8.13 5.70
N GLU A 38 1.05 9.23 6.30
CA GLU A 38 1.98 10.32 6.63
C GLU A 38 3.00 9.91 7.70
N LEU A 39 2.68 8.91 8.53
CA LEU A 39 3.55 8.44 9.60
C LEU A 39 4.73 7.61 9.08
N PHE A 40 4.45 6.70 8.14
CA PHE A 40 5.42 5.66 7.78
C PHE A 40 5.67 5.46 6.28
N HIS A 41 4.91 6.13 5.38
CA HIS A 41 5.06 5.90 3.95
C HIS A 41 6.09 6.86 3.35
N PRO A 42 7.32 6.41 2.95
CA PRO A 42 8.43 7.30 2.62
C PRO A 42 8.22 8.12 1.34
N PHE A 43 7.20 7.80 0.55
CA PHE A 43 6.85 8.52 -0.68
C PHE A 43 5.55 9.32 -0.56
N CYS A 44 4.95 9.36 0.65
CA CYS A 44 3.75 10.14 0.93
C CYS A 44 4.11 11.60 1.19
N GLU A 45 3.47 12.50 0.46
CA GLU A 45 3.52 13.95 0.73
C GLU A 45 2.39 14.33 1.69
N LYS A 46 1.15 13.86 1.41
CA LYS A 46 -0.05 14.07 2.22
C LYS A 46 -1.02 12.90 2.07
N ASN A 47 -1.79 12.64 3.12
CA ASN A 47 -2.85 11.64 3.12
C ASN A 47 -4.15 12.20 3.70
N PRO A 48 -4.80 13.19 3.02
CA PRO A 48 -6.05 13.77 3.47
C PRO A 48 -7.20 12.75 3.45
N VAL A 49 -8.00 12.75 4.51
CA VAL A 49 -9.12 11.84 4.69
C VAL A 49 -10.44 12.54 4.36
N LYS A 50 -11.29 11.92 3.54
CA LYS A 50 -12.64 12.37 3.21
C LYS A 50 -13.70 11.71 4.09
N LYS A 51 -13.57 10.41 4.30
CA LYS A 51 -14.49 9.60 5.13
C LYS A 51 -13.69 8.52 5.85
N TRP A 52 -13.88 8.35 7.16
CA TRP A 52 -13.09 7.41 7.98
C TRP A 52 -13.77 7.10 9.32
N PRO A 53 -13.55 5.93 9.89
CA PRO A 53 -13.01 4.69 9.33
C PRO A 53 -14.10 3.79 8.74
N GLY A 54 -13.72 2.57 8.36
CA GLY A 54 -14.63 1.46 8.09
C GLY A 54 -14.90 1.24 6.60
N LYS A 55 -15.81 0.30 6.32
CA LYS A 55 -16.25 0.04 4.94
C LYS A 55 -16.81 1.30 4.29
N GLY A 56 -16.34 1.61 3.07
CA GLY A 56 -16.68 2.83 2.36
C GLY A 56 -15.91 4.06 2.85
N ALA A 57 -14.86 3.90 3.64
CA ALA A 57 -13.89 4.96 3.91
C ALA A 57 -13.24 5.43 2.60
N ILE A 58 -12.86 6.71 2.56
CA ILE A 58 -12.23 7.35 1.41
C ILE A 58 -11.14 8.27 1.92
N ASP A 59 -9.94 8.10 1.39
CA ASP A 59 -8.85 9.06 1.56
C ASP A 59 -8.09 9.27 0.24
N GLU A 60 -7.14 10.17 0.26
CA GLU A 60 -6.25 10.44 -0.86
C GLU A 60 -4.80 10.23 -0.46
N LEU A 61 -4.00 9.73 -1.38
CA LEU A 61 -2.55 9.65 -1.25
C LEU A 61 -1.91 10.56 -2.28
N GLN A 62 -1.33 11.65 -1.80
CA GLN A 62 -0.48 12.52 -2.60
C GLN A 62 0.96 12.03 -2.49
N TYR A 63 1.52 11.63 -3.61
CA TYR A 63 2.91 11.20 -3.70
C TYR A 63 3.89 12.37 -3.88
N LEU A 64 5.16 12.17 -3.52
CA LEU A 64 6.22 13.18 -3.65
C LEU A 64 6.45 13.68 -5.08
N ASN A 65 6.06 12.91 -6.09
CA ASN A 65 6.10 13.32 -7.50
C ASN A 65 4.89 14.16 -7.95
N GLY A 66 3.96 14.47 -7.03
CA GLY A 66 2.73 15.22 -7.29
C GLY A 66 1.54 14.37 -7.75
N TRP A 67 1.68 13.05 -7.91
CA TRP A 67 0.53 12.20 -8.22
C TRP A 67 -0.45 12.17 -7.04
N LEU A 68 -1.73 12.32 -7.36
CA LEU A 68 -2.84 12.21 -6.41
C LEU A 68 -3.66 10.98 -6.76
N PHE A 69 -3.70 10.02 -5.82
CA PHE A 69 -4.51 8.81 -5.93
C PHE A 69 -5.57 8.79 -4.84
N GLU A 70 -6.80 8.46 -5.21
CA GLU A 70 -7.88 8.19 -4.28
C GLU A 70 -7.83 6.73 -3.85
N ARG A 71 -8.05 6.47 -2.55
CA ARG A 71 -8.19 5.14 -1.98
C ARG A 71 -9.62 4.97 -1.49
N ASN A 72 -10.32 3.96 -2.04
CA ASN A 72 -11.70 3.61 -1.71
C ASN A 72 -11.71 2.27 -0.99
N PHE A 73 -12.05 2.25 0.29
CA PHE A 73 -12.03 1.05 1.13
C PHE A 73 -13.29 0.22 0.91
N LEU A 74 -13.13 -0.93 0.28
CA LEU A 74 -14.21 -1.84 -0.09
C LEU A 74 -14.63 -2.73 1.08
N ASN A 75 -13.63 -3.26 1.80
CA ASN A 75 -13.82 -4.10 2.96
C ASN A 75 -12.93 -3.61 4.09
N TRP A 76 -13.46 -3.73 5.30
CA TRP A 76 -12.77 -3.38 6.53
C TRP A 76 -12.97 -4.54 7.50
N TYR A 77 -11.88 -5.17 7.90
CA TYR A 77 -11.87 -6.29 8.82
C TYR A 77 -11.17 -5.82 10.09
N GLU A 78 -11.95 -5.56 11.14
CA GLU A 78 -11.45 -5.04 12.40
C GLU A 78 -10.33 -5.96 12.91
N ASP A 79 -9.25 -5.37 13.38
CA ASP A 79 -8.03 -6.04 13.84
C ASP A 79 -7.29 -6.90 12.80
N GLU A 80 -7.80 -7.06 11.57
CA GLU A 80 -7.19 -7.92 10.56
C GLU A 80 -6.63 -7.16 9.35
N GLY A 81 -7.27 -6.05 8.95
CA GLY A 81 -6.85 -5.28 7.79
C GLY A 81 -8.00 -4.77 6.94
N TYR A 82 -7.72 -4.46 5.67
CA TYR A 82 -8.71 -3.92 4.75
C TYR A 82 -8.35 -4.20 3.29
N ASP A 83 -9.37 -4.12 2.42
CA ASP A 83 -9.23 -4.16 0.97
C ASP A 83 -9.68 -2.84 0.38
N LEU A 84 -8.96 -2.33 -0.61
CA LEU A 84 -9.25 -1.04 -1.22
C LEU A 84 -8.93 -1.01 -2.71
N LEU A 85 -9.55 -0.07 -3.41
CA LEU A 85 -9.13 0.36 -4.73
C LEU A 85 -8.27 1.62 -4.60
N ILE A 86 -7.18 1.69 -5.37
CA ILE A 86 -6.30 2.85 -5.42
C ILE A 86 -5.99 3.24 -6.87
N GLY A 87 -6.12 4.52 -7.18
CA GLY A 87 -5.80 5.08 -8.48
C GLY A 87 -6.30 6.51 -8.65
N ARG A 88 -6.27 7.03 -9.86
CA ARG A 88 -6.88 8.33 -10.16
C ARG A 88 -8.39 8.25 -10.03
N LYS A 89 -9.02 9.28 -9.47
CA LYS A 89 -10.44 9.34 -9.14
C LYS A 89 -11.39 8.84 -10.26
N TYR A 90 -11.11 9.15 -11.50
CA TYR A 90 -11.90 8.71 -12.67
C TYR A 90 -11.11 7.82 -13.62
N GLY A 91 -10.02 7.24 -13.15
CA GLY A 91 -9.12 6.41 -13.94
C GLY A 91 -9.18 4.93 -13.57
N ARG A 92 -8.27 4.18 -14.16
CA ARG A 92 -8.07 2.77 -13.78
C ARG A 92 -7.52 2.71 -12.36
N GLN A 93 -7.99 1.72 -11.60
CA GLN A 93 -7.60 1.52 -10.21
C GLN A 93 -6.96 0.13 -10.04
N SER A 94 -6.04 0.04 -9.13
CA SER A 94 -5.46 -1.23 -8.64
C SER A 94 -6.24 -1.68 -7.42
N TYR A 95 -6.38 -2.99 -7.24
CA TYR A 95 -6.90 -3.56 -6.00
C TYR A 95 -5.75 -3.84 -5.06
N VAL A 96 -5.91 -3.48 -3.80
CA VAL A 96 -4.89 -3.66 -2.76
C VAL A 96 -5.52 -4.27 -1.52
N SER A 97 -4.83 -5.23 -0.95
CA SER A 97 -5.21 -5.89 0.28
C SER A 97 -4.10 -5.74 1.33
N TRP A 98 -4.46 -5.28 2.51
CA TRP A 98 -3.61 -5.23 3.69
C TRP A 98 -4.09 -6.27 4.69
N ARG A 99 -3.17 -7.05 5.27
CA ARG A 99 -3.49 -8.04 6.30
C ARG A 99 -2.44 -8.02 7.40
N ILE A 100 -2.95 -8.06 8.63
CA ILE A 100 -2.14 -8.27 9.83
C ILE A 100 -2.45 -9.66 10.36
N ALA A 101 -1.44 -10.33 10.85
CA ALA A 101 -1.56 -11.63 11.48
C ALA A 101 -0.72 -11.68 12.76
N PRO A 102 -1.16 -12.37 13.80
CA PRO A 102 -0.35 -12.65 14.96
C PRO A 102 0.84 -13.53 14.57
N THR A 103 1.90 -13.49 15.36
CA THR A 103 3.03 -14.43 15.27
C THR A 103 3.02 -15.37 16.48
N LYS A 104 3.96 -16.30 16.51
CA LYS A 104 4.16 -17.13 17.71
C LYS A 104 4.66 -16.34 18.94
N TYR A 105 5.09 -15.10 18.72
CA TYR A 105 5.52 -14.20 19.78
C TYR A 105 4.44 -13.13 19.99
N PRO A 106 3.83 -13.03 21.21
CA PRO A 106 2.75 -12.06 21.48
C PRO A 106 3.14 -10.59 21.26
N THR A 107 4.43 -10.28 21.42
CA THR A 107 4.99 -8.92 21.23
C THR A 107 5.30 -8.59 19.76
N ARG A 108 5.01 -9.50 18.83
CA ARG A 108 5.29 -9.35 17.40
C ARG A 108 4.06 -9.64 16.55
N SER A 109 3.93 -8.91 15.49
CA SER A 109 2.91 -9.13 14.47
C SER A 109 3.56 -9.30 13.09
N ARG A 110 2.78 -9.77 12.13
CA ARG A 110 3.18 -9.83 10.73
C ARG A 110 2.19 -9.05 9.89
N ILE A 111 2.71 -8.14 9.06
CA ILE A 111 1.88 -7.41 8.10
C ILE A 111 2.25 -7.78 6.67
N SER A 112 1.25 -7.85 5.80
CA SER A 112 1.42 -8.08 4.38
C SER A 112 0.58 -7.12 3.55
N ILE A 113 1.12 -6.71 2.41
CA ILE A 113 0.40 -5.96 1.38
C ILE A 113 0.45 -6.75 0.08
N THR A 114 -0.71 -6.95 -0.52
CA THR A 114 -0.83 -7.53 -1.86
C THR A 114 -1.43 -6.49 -2.79
N ILE A 115 -0.73 -6.18 -3.87
CA ILE A 115 -1.20 -5.27 -4.92
C ILE A 115 -1.53 -6.09 -6.16
N TYR A 116 -2.73 -5.89 -6.69
CA TYR A 116 -3.18 -6.34 -8.00
C TYR A 116 -3.24 -5.10 -8.91
N PRO A 117 -2.16 -4.75 -9.60
CA PRO A 117 -2.09 -3.51 -10.36
C PRO A 117 -2.92 -3.61 -11.63
N PHE A 118 -3.51 -2.50 -12.08
CA PHE A 118 -4.23 -2.45 -13.35
C PHE A 118 -3.31 -2.47 -14.57
N ILE A 119 -2.01 -2.13 -14.40
CA ILE A 119 -1.03 -2.05 -15.49
C ILE A 119 -0.60 -3.45 -15.90
N PHE A 120 -0.69 -3.78 -17.19
CA PHE A 120 -0.37 -5.09 -17.77
C PHE A 120 -0.99 -6.26 -17.00
N ASN A 121 -2.23 -6.12 -16.54
CA ASN A 121 -2.85 -7.11 -15.69
C ASN A 121 -4.32 -7.41 -16.02
N THR A 122 -4.87 -6.77 -17.05
CA THR A 122 -6.23 -7.02 -17.55
C THR A 122 -6.17 -7.44 -19.01
N GLY A 123 -6.74 -8.61 -19.38
CA GLY A 123 -6.70 -9.16 -20.73
C GLY A 123 -5.95 -10.50 -20.81
N SER A 124 -5.32 -10.80 -21.93
CA SER A 124 -4.65 -12.10 -22.15
C SER A 124 -3.46 -12.31 -21.19
N LYS A 125 -3.55 -13.37 -20.37
CA LYS A 125 -2.52 -13.73 -19.38
C LYS A 125 -1.14 -13.95 -20.04
N PHE A 126 -1.11 -14.58 -21.21
CA PHE A 126 0.13 -14.96 -21.87
C PHE A 126 0.90 -13.74 -22.40
N ILE A 127 0.17 -12.77 -22.99
CA ILE A 127 0.78 -11.56 -23.57
C ILE A 127 1.30 -10.63 -22.48
N GLN A 128 0.63 -10.57 -21.32
CA GLN A 128 0.93 -9.60 -20.27
C GLN A 128 1.95 -10.08 -19.25
N LYS A 129 2.21 -11.40 -19.16
CA LYS A 129 3.12 -11.97 -18.17
C LYS A 129 4.55 -11.42 -18.28
N ILE A 130 5.08 -11.33 -19.47
CA ILE A 130 6.47 -10.88 -19.70
C ILE A 130 6.62 -9.39 -19.33
N PRO A 131 5.86 -8.44 -19.92
CA PRO A 131 6.00 -7.04 -19.56
C PRO A 131 5.67 -6.77 -18.07
N PHE A 132 4.72 -7.49 -17.48
CA PHE A 132 4.45 -7.39 -16.04
C PHE A 132 5.69 -7.77 -15.22
N SER A 133 6.30 -8.93 -15.51
CA SER A 133 7.45 -9.43 -14.75
C SER A 133 8.69 -8.56 -14.90
N LEU A 134 8.90 -7.99 -16.08
CA LEU A 134 10.11 -7.18 -16.35
C LEU A 134 9.97 -5.72 -15.89
N PHE A 135 8.77 -5.13 -16.01
CA PHE A 135 8.61 -3.69 -15.79
C PHE A 135 7.77 -3.34 -14.54
N VAL A 136 6.69 -4.08 -14.27
CA VAL A 136 5.77 -3.73 -13.18
C VAL A 136 6.22 -4.32 -11.86
N LYS A 137 6.48 -5.64 -11.85
CA LYS A 137 6.82 -6.37 -10.63
C LYS A 137 8.04 -5.79 -9.91
N PRO A 138 9.20 -5.51 -10.54
CA PRO A 138 10.34 -4.96 -9.83
C PRO A 138 10.08 -3.60 -9.19
N GLN A 139 9.29 -2.73 -9.84
CA GLN A 139 8.93 -1.42 -9.30
C GLN A 139 8.00 -1.56 -8.09
N LEU A 140 7.01 -2.45 -8.15
CA LEU A 140 6.10 -2.66 -7.02
C LEU A 140 6.77 -3.42 -5.87
N ASP A 141 7.68 -4.36 -6.14
CA ASP A 141 8.50 -5.01 -5.10
C ASP A 141 9.33 -3.96 -4.34
N SER A 142 10.04 -3.09 -5.06
CA SER A 142 10.81 -2.00 -4.45
C SER A 142 9.92 -1.03 -3.66
N TYR A 143 8.76 -0.68 -4.21
CA TYR A 143 7.78 0.17 -3.54
C TYR A 143 7.29 -0.46 -2.23
N LEU A 144 6.83 -1.71 -2.26
CA LEU A 144 6.29 -2.40 -1.07
C LEU A 144 7.36 -2.59 0.02
N ARG A 145 8.61 -2.90 -0.37
CA ARG A 145 9.75 -2.95 0.57
C ARG A 145 9.94 -1.63 1.29
N SER A 146 9.87 -0.53 0.57
CA SER A 146 10.02 0.80 1.16
C SER A 146 8.85 1.18 2.06
N VAL A 147 7.62 0.87 1.65
CA VAL A 147 6.41 1.18 2.46
C VAL A 147 6.41 0.38 3.75
N LEU A 148 6.61 -0.94 3.68
CA LEU A 148 6.62 -1.80 4.87
C LEU A 148 7.89 -1.62 5.72
N GLY A 149 9.04 -1.32 5.10
CA GLY A 149 10.24 -0.91 5.81
C GLY A 149 10.02 0.41 6.58
N GLY A 150 9.24 1.33 5.99
CA GLY A 150 8.84 2.57 6.68
C GLY A 150 7.94 2.33 7.88
N LEU A 151 7.03 1.37 7.79
CA LEU A 151 6.21 0.96 8.92
C LEU A 151 7.06 0.32 10.04
N GLN A 152 8.01 -0.57 9.69
CA GLN A 152 8.98 -1.12 10.68
C GLN A 152 9.77 0.01 11.35
N TRP A 153 10.27 0.96 10.56
CA TRP A 153 10.99 2.11 11.08
C TRP A 153 10.14 2.94 12.04
N TYR A 154 8.87 3.21 11.69
CA TYR A 154 7.93 3.95 12.54
C TYR A 154 7.64 3.20 13.85
N VAL A 155 7.42 1.90 13.80
CA VAL A 155 7.21 1.07 15.00
C VAL A 155 8.37 1.18 15.98
N ILE A 156 9.61 1.21 15.49
CA ILE A 156 10.82 1.27 16.32
C ILE A 156 11.07 2.68 16.84
N ASN A 157 10.96 3.70 15.97
CA ASN A 157 11.41 5.05 16.28
C ASN A 157 10.30 5.97 16.82
N GLN A 158 9.01 5.61 16.64
CA GLN A 158 7.84 6.39 17.06
C GLN A 158 7.83 7.84 16.53
N THR A 159 8.47 8.06 15.38
CA THR A 159 8.54 9.36 14.71
C THR A 159 8.23 9.18 13.22
N THR A 160 7.76 10.26 12.57
CA THR A 160 7.46 10.21 11.13
C THR A 160 8.70 9.90 10.30
N ILE A 161 8.59 8.95 9.37
CA ILE A 161 9.71 8.58 8.51
C ILE A 161 10.15 9.75 7.60
N PRO A 162 11.45 9.99 7.43
CA PRO A 162 11.94 10.96 6.46
C PRO A 162 11.51 10.60 5.01
N ARG A 163 11.23 11.63 4.22
CA ARG A 163 10.91 11.44 2.79
C ARG A 163 12.08 10.78 2.06
N ASN A 164 11.76 9.82 1.18
CA ASN A 164 12.76 9.04 0.44
C ASN A 164 13.80 8.34 1.33
N HIS A 165 13.45 7.96 2.55
CA HIS A 165 14.38 7.34 3.53
C HIS A 165 15.18 6.17 2.93
N PHE A 166 14.55 5.32 2.13
CA PHE A 166 15.19 4.19 1.43
C PHE A 166 15.65 4.51 0.00
N GLY A 167 15.76 5.80 -0.34
CA GLY A 167 16.12 6.26 -1.67
C GLY A 167 14.92 6.68 -2.52
N ILE A 168 15.24 7.19 -3.70
CA ILE A 168 14.26 7.73 -4.66
C ILE A 168 13.61 6.59 -5.45
N HIS A 169 12.26 6.56 -5.48
CA HIS A 169 11.51 5.61 -6.28
C HIS A 169 11.09 6.22 -7.63
N LYS A 170 11.33 5.48 -8.74
CA LYS A 170 11.09 5.98 -10.11
C LYS A 170 9.67 6.48 -10.35
N TRP A 171 8.66 5.80 -9.78
CA TRP A 171 7.26 6.12 -10.02
C TRP A 171 6.65 7.09 -9.02
N PHE A 172 7.14 7.11 -7.78
CA PHE A 172 6.42 7.76 -6.66
C PHE A 172 7.19 8.88 -5.96
N SER A 173 8.46 9.09 -6.34
CA SER A 173 9.29 10.14 -5.74
C SER A 173 9.65 11.25 -6.72
N LEU A 174 9.98 12.42 -6.17
CA LEU A 174 10.58 13.49 -6.95
C LEU A 174 11.98 13.07 -7.44
N LYS A 175 12.26 13.26 -8.73
CA LYS A 175 13.60 13.11 -9.27
C LYS A 175 14.49 14.25 -8.73
N LYS A 176 15.69 13.94 -8.22
CA LYS A 176 16.70 14.97 -7.95
C LYS A 176 16.91 15.79 -9.22
N GLY A 177 16.60 17.09 -9.20
CA GLY A 177 16.94 18.03 -10.29
C GLY A 177 15.77 18.61 -11.09
N LYS A 178 14.51 18.43 -10.73
CA LYS A 178 13.41 19.30 -11.22
C LYS A 178 12.98 20.22 -10.11
N LYS A 179 13.60 21.42 -10.09
CA LYS A 179 13.01 22.63 -9.49
C LYS A 179 11.93 23.15 -10.44
#